data_c171a412d9a3ad532e1a079712f7efec
#
_entry.id   c171a412d9a3ad532e1a079712f7efec
#
_cell.length_a   1.000
_cell.length_b   1.000
_cell.length_c   1.000
_cell.angle_alpha   90.00
_cell.angle_beta   90.00
_cell.angle_gamma   90.00
#
_symmetry.space_group_name_H-M   'P 1'
#
loop_
_entity.id
_entity.type
_entity.pdbx_description
1 polymer ?
#
loop_
_entity_poly.entity_id
_entity_poly.type
_entity_poly.pdbx_seq_one_letter_code
_entity_poly.pdbx_strand_id
1 'polypeptide(L)'
;NAGEVVALLGDNGAGKSTLVKIIAGGQPASSGPILFEGTERHFQSPAEAKEAGIETVYQDLSLCTNVDVVANFFMGRELTRRVLGIPILRHREMEEETAKAIQAGGTRIPSLRAKVENLSGGQRQAIELNRFVHWGGKLVLLDEPFAALGVEQTRRGLEMVENVRSRGIGVVIITHVMAQAFAVADRIVVLRQGIVAGDVATSQTSPDEVVRMITGGIERVGKGLANQPETGAGT
;
A
#
# COMPACT_ATOMS: atom_id res chain seq x y z
N ASN A 1 -11.16 -0.82 6.37
CA ASN A 1 -11.51 -2.15 6.91
C ASN A 1 -10.68 -3.24 6.25
N ALA A 2 -10.67 -4.46 6.83
CA ALA A 2 -10.06 -5.61 6.17
C ALA A 2 -10.81 -5.91 4.85
N GLY A 3 -10.07 -6.16 3.76
CA GLY A 3 -10.65 -6.39 2.44
C GLY A 3 -11.37 -5.19 1.82
N GLU A 4 -11.12 -3.97 2.29
CA GLU A 4 -11.63 -2.74 1.70
C GLU A 4 -10.53 -2.05 0.90
N VAL A 5 -10.86 -1.56 -0.29
CA VAL A 5 -9.99 -0.69 -1.08
C VAL A 5 -10.46 0.75 -0.93
N VAL A 6 -9.60 1.60 -0.40
CA VAL A 6 -9.84 3.03 -0.23
C VAL A 6 -8.98 3.82 -1.21
N ALA A 7 -9.60 4.61 -2.08
CA ALA A 7 -8.87 5.57 -2.90
C ALA A 7 -8.70 6.89 -2.13
N LEU A 8 -7.46 7.31 -1.96
CA LEU A 8 -7.10 8.60 -1.36
C LEU A 8 -6.79 9.60 -2.48
N LEU A 9 -7.69 10.53 -2.70
CA LEU A 9 -7.63 11.51 -3.76
C LEU A 9 -7.42 12.92 -3.19
N GLY A 10 -7.01 13.84 -4.03
CA GLY A 10 -6.79 15.25 -3.67
C GLY A 10 -5.73 15.88 -4.56
N ASP A 11 -5.66 17.19 -4.56
CA ASP A 11 -4.69 17.95 -5.35
C ASP A 11 -3.26 17.79 -4.81
N ASN A 12 -2.29 18.28 -5.56
CA ASN A 12 -0.90 18.35 -5.11
C ASN A 12 -0.81 19.25 -3.87
N GLY A 13 -0.08 18.78 -2.85
CA GLY A 13 -0.02 19.48 -1.56
C GLY A 13 -1.23 19.27 -0.63
N ALA A 14 -2.23 18.47 -0.99
CA ALA A 14 -3.39 18.19 -0.14
C ALA A 14 -3.07 17.42 1.15
N GLY A 15 -1.85 16.88 1.30
CA GLY A 15 -1.43 16.11 2.48
C GLY A 15 -1.43 14.60 2.32
N LYS A 16 -1.73 14.07 1.12
CA LYS A 16 -1.80 12.62 0.86
C LYS A 16 -0.51 11.87 1.25
N SER A 17 0.63 12.31 0.73
CA SER A 17 1.92 11.67 1.03
C SER A 17 2.36 11.85 2.48
N THR A 18 1.93 12.93 3.15
CA THR A 18 2.15 13.13 4.59
C THR A 18 1.37 12.09 5.38
N LEU A 19 0.08 11.90 5.07
CA LEU A 19 -0.76 10.89 5.71
C LEU A 19 -0.19 9.48 5.51
N VAL A 20 0.25 9.15 4.29
CA VAL A 20 0.89 7.85 4.00
C VAL A 20 2.15 7.65 4.83
N LYS A 21 3.03 8.67 4.91
CA LYS A 21 4.25 8.60 5.73
C LYS A 21 3.95 8.39 7.20
N ILE A 22 2.89 9.01 7.73
CA ILE A 22 2.46 8.82 9.12
C ILE A 22 1.98 7.39 9.34
N ILE A 23 1.10 6.86 8.48
CA ILE A 23 0.59 5.48 8.61
C ILE A 23 1.73 4.46 8.44
N ALA A 24 2.68 4.74 7.54
CA ALA A 24 3.85 3.90 7.28
C ALA A 24 4.96 4.01 8.34
N GLY A 25 4.80 4.83 9.38
CA GLY A 25 5.81 5.04 10.42
C GLY A 25 7.04 5.84 9.97
N GLY A 26 6.98 6.49 8.81
CA GLY A 26 8.07 7.32 8.28
C GLY A 26 8.08 8.74 8.86
N GLN A 27 7.01 9.14 9.53
CA GLN A 27 6.87 10.44 10.18
C GLN A 27 5.89 10.31 11.36
N PRO A 28 6.17 10.90 12.53
CA PRO A 28 5.23 10.89 13.64
C PRO A 28 3.99 11.74 13.33
N ALA A 29 2.83 11.31 13.82
CA ALA A 29 1.64 12.13 13.82
C ALA A 29 1.81 13.31 14.80
N SER A 30 1.41 14.52 14.41
CA SER A 30 1.43 15.70 15.29
C SER A 30 0.36 15.61 16.38
N SER A 31 -0.77 14.97 16.07
CA SER A 31 -1.88 14.75 16.99
C SER A 31 -2.80 13.64 16.47
N GLY A 32 -3.67 13.13 17.36
CA GLY A 32 -4.63 12.08 17.03
C GLY A 32 -4.05 10.67 17.06
N PRO A 33 -4.87 9.67 17.39
CA PRO A 33 -4.47 8.27 17.43
C PRO A 33 -4.49 7.63 16.03
N ILE A 34 -3.58 6.68 15.77
CA ILE A 34 -3.72 5.72 14.69
C ILE A 34 -4.36 4.47 15.28
N LEU A 35 -5.56 4.13 14.86
CA LEU A 35 -6.22 2.89 15.26
C LEU A 35 -5.94 1.81 14.22
N PHE A 36 -5.17 0.81 14.58
CA PHE A 36 -4.89 -0.34 13.72
C PHE A 36 -5.35 -1.63 14.40
N GLU A 37 -6.24 -2.38 13.76
CA GLU A 37 -6.92 -3.54 14.33
C GLU A 37 -7.59 -3.25 15.68
N GLY A 38 -8.22 -2.08 15.81
CA GLY A 38 -8.91 -1.65 17.02
C GLY A 38 -7.98 -1.24 18.18
N THR A 39 -6.67 -1.29 17.96
CA THR A 39 -5.67 -0.91 18.97
C THR A 39 -4.99 0.39 18.56
N GLU A 40 -4.82 1.29 19.52
CA GLU A 40 -4.05 2.51 19.31
C GLU A 40 -2.57 2.18 19.10
N ARG A 41 -1.99 2.73 18.04
CA ARG A 41 -0.60 2.53 17.63
C ARG A 41 0.10 3.86 17.42
N HIS A 42 1.37 3.89 17.78
CA HIS A 42 2.29 5.00 17.52
C HIS A 42 3.54 4.41 16.89
N PHE A 43 3.59 4.39 15.56
CA PHE A 43 4.75 3.87 14.84
C PHE A 43 5.89 4.88 14.89
N GLN A 44 7.03 4.48 15.46
CA GLN A 44 8.24 5.30 15.55
C GLN A 44 9.16 5.09 14.34
N SER A 45 8.91 4.03 13.56
CA SER A 45 9.72 3.68 12.38
C SER A 45 8.91 2.87 11.38
N PRO A 46 9.33 2.88 10.09
CA PRO A 46 8.76 2.00 9.08
C PRO A 46 8.88 0.51 9.41
N ALA A 47 9.91 0.13 10.17
CA ALA A 47 10.09 -1.25 10.62
C ALA A 47 8.94 -1.69 11.54
N GLU A 48 8.53 -0.86 12.49
CA GLU A 48 7.41 -1.14 13.40
C GLU A 48 6.08 -1.23 12.64
N ALA A 49 5.82 -0.33 11.69
CA ALA A 49 4.62 -0.39 10.84
C ALA A 49 4.60 -1.71 10.02
N LYS A 50 5.75 -2.11 9.48
CA LYS A 50 5.91 -3.35 8.73
C LYS A 50 5.71 -4.60 9.62
N GLU A 51 6.23 -4.61 10.85
CA GLU A 51 6.00 -5.70 11.81
C GLU A 51 4.51 -5.81 12.19
N ALA A 52 3.80 -4.70 12.25
CA ALA A 52 2.35 -4.69 12.48
C ALA A 52 1.56 -5.20 11.26
N GLY A 53 2.17 -5.30 10.07
CA GLY A 53 1.54 -5.76 8.83
C GLY A 53 1.11 -4.62 7.90
N ILE A 54 1.68 -3.42 8.06
CA ILE A 54 1.48 -2.30 7.13
C ILE A 54 2.69 -2.23 6.20
N GLU A 55 2.48 -2.30 4.90
CA GLU A 55 3.54 -2.14 3.91
C GLU A 55 3.20 -1.03 2.93
N THR A 56 4.22 -0.27 2.51
CA THR A 56 4.07 0.79 1.53
C THR A 56 4.82 0.40 0.27
N VAL A 57 4.12 0.44 -0.85
CA VAL A 57 4.70 0.31 -2.18
C VAL A 57 4.77 1.72 -2.77
N TYR A 58 5.97 2.26 -2.86
CA TYR A 58 6.23 3.56 -3.47
C TYR A 58 6.30 3.44 -5.00
N GLN A 59 6.20 4.58 -5.67
CA GLN A 59 6.32 4.71 -7.13
C GLN A 59 7.62 4.10 -7.68
N ASP A 60 8.73 4.19 -6.93
CA ASP A 60 9.96 3.46 -7.19
C ASP A 60 9.90 2.11 -6.50
N LEU A 61 9.82 1.04 -7.32
CA LEU A 61 9.79 -0.35 -6.85
C LEU A 61 10.88 -0.58 -5.79
N SER A 62 10.49 -1.03 -4.59
CA SER A 62 11.42 -1.29 -3.47
C SER A 62 12.26 -2.54 -3.69
N LEU A 63 12.44 -2.96 -4.95
CA LEU A 63 13.26 -4.10 -5.34
C LEU A 63 14.67 -3.66 -5.69
N CYS A 64 15.65 -4.34 -5.12
CA CYS A 64 17.04 -4.21 -5.51
C CYS A 64 17.26 -4.85 -6.88
N THR A 65 17.51 -4.04 -7.91
CA THR A 65 17.57 -4.50 -9.31
C THR A 65 18.76 -5.41 -9.58
N ASN A 66 19.85 -5.25 -8.85
CA ASN A 66 21.13 -5.96 -9.02
C ASN A 66 21.20 -7.35 -8.34
N VAL A 67 20.16 -7.73 -7.57
CA VAL A 67 20.07 -9.04 -6.93
C VAL A 67 18.92 -9.87 -7.51
N ASP A 68 18.93 -11.17 -7.24
CA ASP A 68 17.93 -12.09 -7.78
C ASP A 68 16.56 -11.98 -7.08
N VAL A 69 15.58 -12.70 -7.63
CA VAL A 69 14.20 -12.70 -7.12
C VAL A 69 14.14 -13.24 -5.69
N VAL A 70 14.87 -14.32 -5.37
CA VAL A 70 14.85 -14.94 -4.02
C VAL A 70 15.41 -13.98 -2.98
N ALA A 71 16.54 -13.35 -3.27
CA ALA A 71 17.16 -12.39 -2.38
C ALA A 71 16.25 -11.17 -2.15
N ASN A 72 15.59 -10.66 -3.20
CA ASN A 72 14.59 -9.60 -3.05
C ASN A 72 13.39 -10.03 -2.21
N PHE A 73 12.90 -11.25 -2.42
CA PHE A 73 11.72 -11.77 -1.71
C PHE A 73 11.96 -11.88 -0.20
N PHE A 74 13.14 -12.31 0.20
CA PHE A 74 13.53 -12.50 1.60
C PHE A 74 14.32 -11.33 2.21
N MET A 75 14.52 -10.24 1.49
CA MET A 75 15.32 -9.10 1.96
C MET A 75 14.85 -8.59 3.32
N GLY A 76 15.76 -8.66 4.33
CA GLY A 76 15.49 -8.32 5.71
C GLY A 76 14.70 -9.39 6.49
N ARG A 77 14.46 -10.57 5.90
CA ARG A 77 13.78 -11.73 6.51
C ARG A 77 14.43 -13.05 6.09
N GLU A 78 15.77 -13.02 5.90
CA GLU A 78 16.53 -14.16 5.41
C GLU A 78 16.44 -15.34 6.36
N LEU A 79 16.13 -16.53 5.82
CA LEU A 79 16.15 -17.76 6.59
C LEU A 79 17.61 -18.19 6.84
N THR A 80 17.99 -18.28 8.10
CA THR A 80 19.33 -18.69 8.51
C THR A 80 19.31 -19.94 9.39
N ARG A 81 20.40 -20.71 9.35
CA ARG A 81 20.73 -21.72 10.36
C ARG A 81 22.11 -21.45 10.93
N ARG A 82 22.31 -21.70 12.21
CA ARG A 82 23.62 -21.58 12.81
C ARG A 82 24.41 -22.89 12.63
N VAL A 83 25.59 -22.77 12.04
CA VAL A 83 26.54 -23.87 11.92
C VAL A 83 27.84 -23.40 12.60
N LEU A 84 28.25 -24.06 13.66
CA LEU A 84 29.40 -23.67 14.49
C LEU A 84 29.34 -22.19 14.96
N GLY A 85 28.11 -21.70 15.28
CA GLY A 85 27.89 -20.31 15.70
C GLY A 85 27.76 -19.28 14.56
N ILE A 86 28.08 -19.66 13.32
CA ILE A 86 28.02 -18.78 12.14
C ILE A 86 26.63 -18.90 11.49
N PRO A 87 25.91 -17.78 11.21
CA PRO A 87 24.65 -17.82 10.49
C PRO A 87 24.91 -18.12 9.01
N ILE A 88 24.30 -19.18 8.50
CA ILE A 88 24.37 -19.59 7.10
C ILE A 88 22.97 -19.53 6.52
N LEU A 89 22.82 -18.92 5.32
CA LEU A 89 21.55 -18.82 4.61
C LEU A 89 21.03 -20.21 4.19
N ARG A 90 19.72 -20.39 4.34
CA ARG A 90 18.98 -21.59 3.92
C ARG A 90 18.44 -21.39 2.49
N HIS A 91 19.35 -21.17 1.53
CA HIS A 91 19.01 -20.80 0.15
C HIS A 91 17.94 -21.68 -0.49
N ARG A 92 18.04 -23.01 -0.31
CA ARG A 92 17.09 -23.93 -0.91
C ARG A 92 15.66 -23.71 -0.41
N GLU A 93 15.49 -23.53 0.89
CA GLU A 93 14.17 -23.27 1.48
C GLU A 93 13.61 -21.92 1.04
N MET A 94 14.44 -20.89 1.02
CA MET A 94 14.07 -19.57 0.51
C MET A 94 13.62 -19.65 -0.95
N GLU A 95 14.32 -20.42 -1.80
CA GLU A 95 13.96 -20.64 -3.21
C GLU A 95 12.62 -21.40 -3.33
N GLU A 96 12.42 -22.46 -2.55
CA GLU A 96 11.18 -23.26 -2.54
C GLU A 96 9.96 -22.41 -2.06
N GLU A 97 10.12 -21.60 -1.01
CA GLU A 97 9.06 -20.71 -0.52
C GLU A 97 8.74 -19.59 -1.51
N THR A 98 9.76 -18.97 -2.11
CA THR A 98 9.57 -17.97 -3.17
C THR A 98 8.80 -18.56 -4.34
N ALA A 99 9.17 -19.77 -4.78
CA ALA A 99 8.48 -20.46 -5.87
C ALA A 99 6.99 -20.65 -5.58
N LYS A 100 6.66 -21.14 -4.38
CA LYS A 100 5.27 -21.34 -3.94
C LYS A 100 4.49 -20.02 -3.91
N ALA A 101 5.07 -18.96 -3.35
CA ALA A 101 4.43 -17.66 -3.25
C ALA A 101 4.15 -17.06 -4.65
N ILE A 102 5.13 -17.08 -5.54
CA ILE A 102 4.99 -16.58 -6.92
C ILE A 102 3.95 -17.38 -7.71
N GLN A 103 3.94 -18.71 -7.55
CA GLN A 103 2.95 -19.58 -8.19
C GLN A 103 1.53 -19.29 -7.66
N ALA A 104 1.37 -19.14 -6.35
CA ALA A 104 0.08 -18.80 -5.72
C ALA A 104 -0.45 -17.44 -6.19
N GLY A 105 0.44 -16.49 -6.53
CA GLY A 105 0.10 -15.19 -7.12
C GLY A 105 -0.21 -15.25 -8.61
N GLY A 106 -0.14 -16.42 -9.26
CA GLY A 106 -0.44 -16.57 -10.69
C GLY A 106 0.60 -15.93 -11.63
N THR A 107 1.76 -15.56 -11.14
CA THR A 107 2.79 -14.86 -11.91
C THR A 107 3.80 -15.83 -12.48
N ARG A 108 4.19 -15.62 -13.74
CA ARG A 108 5.28 -16.39 -14.38
C ARG A 108 6.58 -15.59 -14.35
N ILE A 109 7.56 -16.09 -13.62
CA ILE A 109 8.93 -15.56 -13.58
C ILE A 109 9.81 -16.58 -14.32
N PRO A 110 10.65 -16.15 -15.30
CA PRO A 110 11.48 -17.06 -16.08
C PRO A 110 12.47 -17.87 -15.24
N SER A 111 13.04 -17.25 -14.22
CA SER A 111 13.95 -17.88 -13.25
C SER A 111 13.96 -17.08 -11.96
N LEU A 112 13.88 -17.76 -10.82
CA LEU A 112 14.01 -17.12 -9.52
C LEU A 112 15.43 -16.62 -9.21
N ARG A 113 16.41 -17.13 -9.96
CA ARG A 113 17.82 -16.69 -9.91
C ARG A 113 18.14 -15.58 -10.91
N ALA A 114 17.15 -15.16 -11.70
CA ALA A 114 17.31 -13.99 -12.57
C ALA A 114 17.42 -12.73 -11.71
N LYS A 115 18.34 -11.84 -12.08
CA LYS A 115 18.39 -10.50 -11.49
C LYS A 115 17.12 -9.73 -11.84
N VAL A 116 16.63 -8.94 -10.89
CA VAL A 116 15.39 -8.17 -11.05
C VAL A 116 15.48 -7.15 -12.18
N GLU A 117 16.67 -6.63 -12.48
CA GLU A 117 16.89 -5.75 -13.64
C GLU A 117 16.46 -6.36 -14.99
N ASN A 118 16.53 -7.70 -15.12
CA ASN A 118 16.19 -8.45 -16.34
C ASN A 118 14.68 -8.79 -16.44
N LEU A 119 13.88 -8.36 -15.49
CA LEU A 119 12.45 -8.61 -15.44
C LEU A 119 11.64 -7.42 -15.98
N SER A 120 10.48 -7.71 -16.55
CA SER A 120 9.54 -6.67 -16.96
C SER A 120 8.99 -5.91 -15.73
N GLY A 121 8.50 -4.68 -15.93
CA GLY A 121 7.85 -3.89 -14.88
C GLY A 121 6.73 -4.64 -14.17
N GLY A 122 5.85 -5.32 -14.94
CA GLY A 122 4.77 -6.13 -14.36
C GLY A 122 5.26 -7.33 -13.54
N GLN A 123 6.38 -7.98 -13.95
CA GLN A 123 6.98 -9.06 -13.16
C GLN A 123 7.58 -8.54 -11.86
N ARG A 124 8.23 -7.38 -11.88
CA ARG A 124 8.76 -6.72 -10.68
C ARG A 124 7.65 -6.38 -9.71
N GLN A 125 6.59 -5.74 -10.17
CA GLN A 125 5.42 -5.41 -9.35
C GLN A 125 4.76 -6.66 -8.75
N ALA A 126 4.66 -7.74 -9.53
CA ALA A 126 4.15 -9.02 -9.05
C ALA A 126 5.00 -9.62 -7.92
N ILE A 127 6.34 -9.53 -8.00
CA ILE A 127 7.22 -9.98 -6.92
C ILE A 127 6.95 -9.21 -5.63
N GLU A 128 6.81 -7.88 -5.69
CA GLU A 128 6.51 -7.06 -4.52
C GLU A 128 5.19 -7.45 -3.86
N LEU A 129 4.14 -7.57 -4.64
CA LEU A 129 2.83 -7.93 -4.10
C LEU A 129 2.78 -9.35 -3.55
N ASN A 130 3.41 -10.33 -4.24
CA ASN A 130 3.50 -11.68 -3.71
C ASN A 130 4.32 -11.75 -2.43
N ARG A 131 5.41 -10.98 -2.34
CA ARG A 131 6.21 -10.81 -1.13
C ARG A 131 5.36 -10.28 0.00
N PHE A 132 4.62 -9.20 -0.22
CA PHE A 132 3.73 -8.59 0.76
C PHE A 132 2.68 -9.59 1.29
N VAL A 133 1.98 -10.27 0.38
CA VAL A 133 0.95 -11.27 0.74
C VAL A 133 1.56 -12.44 1.51
N HIS A 134 2.72 -12.94 1.10
CA HIS A 134 3.40 -14.05 1.76
C HIS A 134 3.78 -13.75 3.21
N TRP A 135 4.21 -12.52 3.48
CA TRP A 135 4.62 -12.10 4.82
C TRP A 135 3.47 -11.65 5.72
N GLY A 136 2.22 -11.95 5.35
CA GLY A 136 1.04 -11.71 6.20
C GLY A 136 0.69 -10.25 6.37
N GLY A 137 0.89 -9.45 5.34
CA GLY A 137 0.46 -8.06 5.31
C GLY A 137 -1.04 -7.92 5.53
N LYS A 138 -1.45 -6.88 6.26
CA LYS A 138 -2.85 -6.59 6.60
C LYS A 138 -3.36 -5.33 5.91
N LEU A 139 -2.46 -4.38 5.65
CA LEU A 139 -2.73 -3.14 4.96
C LEU A 139 -1.59 -2.83 3.99
N VAL A 140 -1.93 -2.57 2.74
CA VAL A 140 -0.98 -2.07 1.75
C VAL A 140 -1.32 -0.64 1.36
N LEU A 141 -0.30 0.22 1.35
CA LEU A 141 -0.36 1.59 0.89
C LEU A 141 0.32 1.65 -0.48
N LEU A 142 -0.43 2.03 -1.51
CA LEU A 142 0.04 2.13 -2.89
C LEU A 142 0.07 3.61 -3.29
N ASP A 143 1.27 4.20 -3.39
CA ASP A 143 1.43 5.61 -3.76
C ASP A 143 1.74 5.73 -5.25
N GLU A 144 0.76 6.20 -6.04
CA GLU A 144 0.82 6.36 -7.50
C GLU A 144 1.32 5.09 -8.25
N PRO A 145 0.82 3.90 -7.94
CA PRO A 145 1.44 2.63 -8.35
C PRO A 145 1.43 2.40 -9.87
N PHE A 146 0.62 3.15 -10.60
CA PHE A 146 0.42 2.95 -12.05
C PHE A 146 0.83 4.16 -12.90
N ALA A 147 1.43 5.21 -12.31
CA ALA A 147 1.72 6.47 -13.00
C ALA A 147 2.64 6.31 -14.22
N ALA A 148 3.58 5.34 -14.19
CA ALA A 148 4.52 5.10 -15.28
C ALA A 148 4.19 3.86 -16.13
N LEU A 149 2.98 3.30 -16.00
CA LEU A 149 2.59 2.06 -16.67
C LEU A 149 1.68 2.31 -17.88
N GLY A 150 1.85 1.48 -18.92
CA GLY A 150 0.93 1.44 -20.04
C GLY A 150 -0.42 0.82 -19.68
N VAL A 151 -1.41 0.96 -20.56
CA VAL A 151 -2.80 0.54 -20.33
C VAL A 151 -2.91 -0.92 -19.87
N GLU A 152 -2.24 -1.84 -20.55
CA GLU A 152 -2.29 -3.28 -20.21
C GLU A 152 -1.64 -3.59 -18.87
N GLN A 153 -0.54 -2.91 -18.53
CA GLN A 153 0.12 -3.06 -17.22
C GLN A 153 -0.75 -2.49 -16.09
N THR A 154 -1.39 -1.35 -16.33
CA THR A 154 -2.35 -0.77 -15.37
C THR A 154 -3.51 -1.71 -15.12
N ARG A 155 -4.10 -2.31 -16.17
CA ARG A 155 -5.18 -3.29 -16.04
C ARG A 155 -4.76 -4.46 -15.15
N ARG A 156 -3.59 -5.05 -15.41
CA ARG A 156 -3.05 -6.15 -14.57
C ARG A 156 -2.78 -5.71 -13.12
N GLY A 157 -2.31 -4.48 -12.94
CA GLY A 157 -2.11 -3.91 -11.60
C GLY A 157 -3.42 -3.77 -10.83
N LEU A 158 -4.49 -3.32 -11.48
CA LEU A 158 -5.83 -3.25 -10.87
C LEU A 158 -6.39 -4.64 -10.52
N GLU A 159 -6.22 -5.64 -11.39
CA GLU A 159 -6.58 -7.04 -11.10
C GLU A 159 -5.80 -7.59 -9.88
N MET A 160 -4.57 -7.16 -9.71
CA MET A 160 -3.73 -7.54 -8.57
C MET A 160 -4.21 -6.88 -7.27
N VAL A 161 -4.66 -5.62 -7.30
CA VAL A 161 -5.32 -4.96 -6.16
C VAL A 161 -6.56 -5.76 -5.74
N GLU A 162 -7.39 -6.19 -6.69
CA GLU A 162 -8.56 -7.01 -6.41
C GLU A 162 -8.19 -8.39 -5.81
N ASN A 163 -7.10 -9.00 -6.26
CA ASN A 163 -6.59 -10.25 -5.68
C ASN A 163 -6.15 -10.06 -4.22
N VAL A 164 -5.46 -8.96 -3.91
CA VAL A 164 -5.05 -8.61 -2.53
C VAL A 164 -6.29 -8.39 -1.64
N ARG A 165 -7.27 -7.62 -2.14
CA ARG A 165 -8.55 -7.38 -1.49
C ARG A 165 -9.29 -8.69 -1.18
N SER A 166 -9.40 -9.61 -2.14
CA SER A 166 -10.11 -10.89 -1.99
C SER A 166 -9.50 -11.79 -0.91
N ARG A 167 -8.26 -11.54 -0.50
CA ARG A 167 -7.58 -12.21 0.62
C ARG A 167 -7.82 -11.54 1.97
N GLY A 168 -8.71 -10.54 2.04
CA GLY A 168 -9.04 -9.82 3.26
C GLY A 168 -8.01 -8.76 3.66
N ILE A 169 -7.09 -8.40 2.76
CA ILE A 169 -6.09 -7.36 3.01
C ILE A 169 -6.67 -6.00 2.65
N GLY A 170 -6.55 -5.02 3.55
CA GLY A 170 -6.94 -3.64 3.28
C GLY A 170 -5.97 -2.97 2.29
N VAL A 171 -6.49 -2.14 1.40
CA VAL A 171 -5.69 -1.40 0.42
C VAL A 171 -6.02 0.08 0.49
N VAL A 172 -5.00 0.92 0.58
CA VAL A 172 -5.13 2.37 0.32
C VAL A 172 -4.36 2.69 -0.94
N ILE A 173 -5.05 3.14 -1.98
CA ILE A 173 -4.44 3.55 -3.24
C ILE A 173 -4.50 5.06 -3.38
N ILE A 174 -3.33 5.68 -3.54
CA ILE A 174 -3.21 7.09 -3.89
C ILE A 174 -3.05 7.16 -5.41
N THR A 175 -3.90 7.90 -6.05
CA THR A 175 -3.80 8.16 -7.49
C THR A 175 -4.47 9.49 -7.83
N HIS A 176 -4.00 10.13 -8.90
CA HIS A 176 -4.67 11.29 -9.49
C HIS A 176 -5.55 10.89 -10.70
N VAL A 177 -5.56 9.61 -11.07
CA VAL A 177 -6.33 9.08 -12.20
C VAL A 177 -7.68 8.55 -11.72
N MET A 178 -8.75 9.33 -11.93
CA MET A 178 -10.12 8.98 -11.51
C MET A 178 -10.54 7.60 -11.99
N ALA A 179 -10.27 7.25 -13.26
CA ALA A 179 -10.64 5.96 -13.81
C ALA A 179 -10.06 4.78 -13.02
N GLN A 180 -8.83 4.90 -12.49
CA GLN A 180 -8.20 3.88 -11.65
C GLN A 180 -8.90 3.78 -10.28
N ALA A 181 -9.16 4.93 -9.64
CA ALA A 181 -9.85 4.97 -8.36
C ALA A 181 -11.24 4.32 -8.45
N PHE A 182 -12.06 4.72 -9.43
CA PHE A 182 -13.40 4.20 -9.61
C PHE A 182 -13.45 2.73 -10.05
N ALA A 183 -12.36 2.21 -10.64
CA ALA A 183 -12.29 0.82 -11.09
C ALA A 183 -12.15 -0.17 -9.93
N VAL A 184 -11.51 0.19 -8.81
CA VAL A 184 -11.16 -0.77 -7.75
C VAL A 184 -11.57 -0.34 -6.34
N ALA A 185 -11.82 0.95 -6.09
CA ALA A 185 -12.11 1.42 -4.75
C ALA A 185 -13.55 1.17 -4.32
N ASP A 186 -13.73 0.70 -3.10
CA ASP A 186 -15.04 0.64 -2.43
C ASP A 186 -15.45 2.01 -1.90
N ARG A 187 -14.45 2.80 -1.48
CA ARG A 187 -14.63 4.10 -0.83
C ARG A 187 -13.59 5.09 -1.33
N ILE A 188 -14.01 6.33 -1.49
CA ILE A 188 -13.17 7.44 -1.91
C ILE A 188 -13.07 8.44 -0.76
N VAL A 189 -11.83 8.71 -0.35
CA VAL A 189 -11.49 9.76 0.60
C VAL A 189 -10.79 10.89 -0.13
N VAL A 190 -11.31 12.09 -0.02
CA VAL A 190 -10.75 13.30 -0.65
C VAL A 190 -10.08 14.16 0.40
N LEU A 191 -8.79 14.42 0.21
CA LEU A 191 -8.05 15.41 0.99
C LEU A 191 -7.96 16.73 0.23
N ARG A 192 -8.16 17.83 0.95
CA ARG A 192 -7.97 19.20 0.48
C ARG A 192 -7.32 20.03 1.58
N GLN A 193 -6.13 20.58 1.31
CA GLN A 193 -5.39 21.44 2.25
C GLN A 193 -5.24 20.83 3.67
N GLY A 194 -4.97 19.52 3.75
CA GLY A 194 -4.80 18.80 5.02
C GLY A 194 -6.11 18.38 5.70
N ILE A 195 -7.26 18.67 5.12
CA ILE A 195 -8.59 18.36 5.68
C ILE A 195 -9.28 17.31 4.82
N VAL A 196 -10.08 16.44 5.43
CA VAL A 196 -10.96 15.50 4.73
C VAL A 196 -12.15 16.29 4.16
N ALA A 197 -12.15 16.53 2.86
CA ALA A 197 -13.25 17.19 2.14
C ALA A 197 -14.34 16.23 1.68
N GLY A 198 -14.03 14.92 1.60
CA GLY A 198 -15.00 13.89 1.24
C GLY A 198 -14.60 12.52 1.79
N ASP A 199 -15.58 11.76 2.24
CA ASP A 199 -15.46 10.34 2.61
C ASP A 199 -16.77 9.65 2.21
N VAL A 200 -16.77 9.01 1.05
CA VAL A 200 -17.99 8.51 0.39
C VAL A 200 -17.77 7.13 -0.23
N ALA A 201 -18.78 6.28 -0.22
CA ALA A 201 -18.76 5.04 -0.98
C ALA A 201 -18.67 5.34 -2.48
N THR A 202 -17.87 4.60 -3.21
CA THR A 202 -17.67 4.81 -4.66
C THR A 202 -18.98 4.69 -5.42
N SER A 203 -19.87 3.79 -4.99
CA SER A 203 -21.21 3.61 -5.57
C SER A 203 -22.18 4.78 -5.32
N GLN A 204 -21.84 5.71 -4.43
CA GLN A 204 -22.69 6.84 -4.03
C GLN A 204 -22.16 8.20 -4.51
N THR A 205 -21.17 8.19 -5.39
CA THR A 205 -20.55 9.40 -5.93
C THR A 205 -20.22 9.25 -7.42
N SER A 206 -19.81 10.33 -8.03
CA SER A 206 -19.39 10.38 -9.43
C SER A 206 -18.04 11.08 -9.57
N PRO A 207 -17.30 10.89 -10.68
CA PRO A 207 -16.06 11.61 -10.95
C PRO A 207 -16.22 13.13 -10.85
N ASP A 208 -17.33 13.69 -11.33
CA ASP A 208 -17.60 15.12 -11.26
C ASP A 208 -17.81 15.61 -9.83
N GLU A 209 -18.46 14.82 -8.98
CA GLU A 209 -18.60 15.15 -7.56
C GLU A 209 -17.25 15.10 -6.83
N VAL A 210 -16.43 14.10 -7.12
CA VAL A 210 -15.08 13.99 -6.54
C VAL A 210 -14.23 15.19 -6.96
N VAL A 211 -14.26 15.61 -8.23
CA VAL A 211 -13.57 16.83 -8.68
C VAL A 211 -14.07 18.05 -7.90
N ARG A 212 -15.39 18.19 -7.68
CA ARG A 212 -15.92 19.30 -6.89
C ARG A 212 -15.47 19.29 -5.43
N MET A 213 -15.29 18.10 -4.81
CA MET A 213 -14.72 17.98 -3.47
C MET A 213 -13.24 18.42 -3.45
N ILE A 214 -12.46 18.01 -4.46
CA ILE A 214 -11.05 18.40 -4.61
C ILE A 214 -10.91 19.91 -4.76
N THR A 215 -11.75 20.54 -5.59
CA THR A 215 -11.70 21.97 -5.90
C THR A 215 -12.40 22.86 -4.88
N GLY A 216 -13.14 22.29 -3.93
CA GLY A 216 -13.83 23.03 -2.86
C GLY A 216 -15.25 23.46 -3.19
N GLY A 217 -15.85 22.93 -4.24
CA GLY A 217 -17.24 23.20 -4.60
C GLY A 217 -18.27 22.54 -3.68
N ILE A 218 -17.92 21.43 -3.07
CA ILE A 218 -18.77 20.70 -2.10
C ILE A 218 -17.90 19.99 -1.05
N GLU A 219 -18.52 19.64 0.09
CA GLU A 219 -17.96 18.77 1.10
C GLU A 219 -18.95 17.64 1.40
N ARG A 220 -18.45 16.39 1.50
CA ARG A 220 -19.24 15.20 1.85
C ARG A 220 -18.44 14.32 2.81
N VAL A 221 -18.49 14.67 4.09
CA VAL A 221 -17.86 13.89 5.16
C VAL A 221 -18.94 13.13 5.91
N GLY A 222 -18.82 11.80 5.96
CA GLY A 222 -19.76 10.97 6.73
C GLY A 222 -19.73 11.31 8.23
N LYS A 223 -20.89 11.17 8.90
CA LYS A 223 -21.09 11.55 10.32
C LYS A 223 -20.11 10.93 11.34
N GLY A 224 -19.24 10.01 10.94
CA GLY A 224 -18.26 9.36 11.82
C GLY A 224 -16.95 10.14 12.03
N LEU A 225 -16.64 11.13 11.19
CA LEU A 225 -15.43 11.94 11.25
C LEU A 225 -15.68 13.41 11.62
N ALA A 226 -16.96 13.83 11.68
CA ALA A 226 -17.33 15.16 12.11
C ALA A 226 -17.42 15.20 13.64
N ASN A 227 -16.58 16.03 14.24
CA ASN A 227 -16.55 16.46 15.64
C ASN A 227 -15.76 15.60 16.64
N GLN A 228 -14.46 15.90 16.73
CA GLN A 228 -13.92 16.18 18.05
C GLN A 228 -13.86 17.71 18.21
N PRO A 229 -14.47 18.29 19.26
CA PRO A 229 -14.40 19.73 19.50
C PRO A 229 -12.94 20.11 19.76
N GLU A 230 -12.51 21.20 19.14
CA GLU A 230 -11.30 21.91 19.53
C GLU A 230 -11.43 22.18 21.06
N THR A 231 -10.69 21.45 21.88
CA THR A 231 -10.54 21.81 23.27
C THR A 231 -9.78 23.12 23.29
N GLY A 232 -10.53 24.18 23.51
CA GLY A 232 -10.07 25.55 23.59
C GLY A 232 -8.86 25.69 24.48
N ALA A 233 -7.84 26.33 23.95
CA ALA A 233 -6.84 27.01 24.72
C ALA A 233 -7.56 28.12 25.50
N GLY A 234 -7.80 27.89 26.78
CA GLY A 234 -8.30 28.87 27.73
C GLY A 234 -7.21 29.22 28.72
N THR A 235 -6.73 30.47 28.62
CA THR A 235 -6.00 31.30 29.59
C THR A 235 -4.84 30.66 30.33
#